data_c5eccb303c1875f7abf557da286c4b3d
#
_entry.id   c5eccb303c1875f7abf557da286c4b3d
#
_cell.length_a   1.000
_cell.length_b   1.000
_cell.length_c   1.000
_cell.angle_alpha   90.00
_cell.angle_beta   90.00
_cell.angle_gamma   90.00
#
_symmetry.space_group_name_H-M   'P 1'
#
loop_
_entity.id
_entity.type
_entity.pdbx_description
1 polymer ?
#
loop_
_entity_poly.entity_id
_entity_poly.type
_entity_poly.pdbx_seq_one_letter_code
_entity_poly.pdbx_strand_id
1 'polypeptide(L)'
;MSSKRGRGTAGNKLKMTLGLPVGAVMSCADNSGARNLYVISVKGIGARLNRLPAAGAGDMVMATVKKGKPELRKKVMPAVVVRQSKPWRRQDGIYLYFEDNAGVIVNPKGEMKGSAITGPVAKEAAELWPRIASNAGVVM
;
A
#
# COMPACT_ATOMS: atom_id res chain seq x y z
N MET A 1 -7.76 15.80 -11.11
CA MET A 1 -7.81 15.26 -11.16
C MET A 1 -7.49 14.37 -11.69
N SER A 2 -7.50 13.96 -11.87
CA SER A 2 -7.44 13.09 -12.51
C SER A 2 -6.39 12.56 -12.97
N SER A 3 -5.95 12.89 -13.48
CA SER A 3 -4.91 12.57 -14.05
C SER A 3 -4.24 11.58 -13.50
N LYS A 4 -4.39 11.49 -12.67
CA LYS A 4 -3.86 10.72 -12.05
C LYS A 4 -3.97 9.50 -12.52
N ARG A 5 -4.81 9.26 -13.06
CA ARG A 5 -5.06 8.19 -13.47
C ARG A 5 -4.11 7.87 -14.33
N GLY A 6 -3.92 7.15 -14.81
CA GLY A 6 -3.05 6.84 -15.83
C GLY A 6 -1.67 6.55 -15.45
N ARG A 7 -1.32 6.71 -14.30
CA ARG A 7 -0.07 6.53 -13.99
C ARG A 7 0.17 5.24 -13.46
N GLY A 8 0.12 4.15 -14.05
CA GLY A 8 0.42 2.81 -13.63
C GLY A 8 -0.69 2.12 -12.88
N THR A 9 -1.77 2.79 -12.60
CA THR A 9 -2.92 2.14 -11.99
C THR A 9 -3.84 1.60 -13.03
N ALA A 10 -4.51 0.53 -12.72
CA ALA A 10 -5.39 -0.14 -13.65
C ALA A 10 -6.83 -0.02 -13.20
N GLY A 11 -7.48 1.05 -13.53
CA GLY A 11 -8.90 1.20 -13.32
C GLY A 11 -9.30 1.58 -11.91
N ASN A 12 -10.53 1.31 -11.60
CA ASN A 12 -11.15 1.76 -10.36
C ASN A 12 -10.93 0.78 -9.22
N LYS A 13 -10.81 1.33 -8.05
CA LYS A 13 -10.70 0.53 -6.84
C LYS A 13 -12.04 0.54 -6.12
N LEU A 14 -12.52 -0.63 -5.75
CA LEU A 14 -13.73 -0.74 -4.97
C LEU A 14 -13.51 -0.17 -3.58
N LYS A 15 -14.48 0.58 -3.09
CA LYS A 15 -14.38 1.20 -1.78
C LYS A 15 -14.31 0.14 -0.69
N MET A 16 -13.44 0.34 0.28
CA MET A 16 -13.26 -0.62 1.37
C MET A 16 -12.98 0.12 2.66
N THR A 17 -13.06 -0.59 3.77
CA THR A 17 -12.72 -0.03 5.07
C THR A 17 -11.22 0.25 5.12
N LEU A 18 -10.85 1.43 5.55
CA LEU A 18 -9.46 1.87 5.57
C LEU A 18 -8.87 1.69 6.95
N GLY A 19 -7.74 1.00 7.03
CA GLY A 19 -7.14 0.65 8.30
C GLY A 19 -5.81 1.32 8.62
N LEU A 20 -5.30 2.17 7.72
CA LEU A 20 -3.98 2.78 7.90
C LEU A 20 -4.06 4.29 7.72
N PRO A 21 -4.35 5.02 8.81
CA PRO A 21 -4.34 6.49 8.73
C PRO A 21 -2.91 7.01 8.67
N VAL A 22 -2.79 8.30 8.36
CA VAL A 22 -1.50 8.99 8.42
C VAL A 22 -0.91 8.82 9.82
N GLY A 23 0.37 8.51 9.89
CA GLY A 23 1.05 8.21 11.15
C GLY A 23 1.16 6.73 11.45
N ALA A 24 0.47 5.89 10.70
CA ALA A 24 0.56 4.44 10.92
C ALA A 24 1.93 3.93 10.47
N VAL A 25 2.39 2.89 11.15
CA VAL A 25 3.63 2.20 10.79
C VAL A 25 3.24 0.80 10.32
N MET A 26 3.72 0.42 9.17
CA MET A 26 3.46 -0.92 8.64
C MET A 26 4.77 -1.58 8.27
N SER A 27 4.73 -2.90 8.19
CA SER A 27 5.91 -3.67 7.79
C SER A 27 6.19 -3.43 6.31
N CYS A 28 7.45 -3.53 5.92
CA CYS A 28 7.80 -3.53 4.51
C CYS A 28 7.93 -4.98 4.05
N ALA A 29 7.11 -5.36 3.08
CA ALA A 29 7.01 -6.75 2.67
C ALA A 29 7.94 -7.11 1.52
N ASP A 30 8.67 -6.14 0.98
CA ASP A 30 9.56 -6.43 -0.15
C ASP A 30 11.00 -6.60 0.33
N ASN A 31 11.89 -6.89 -0.62
CA ASN A 31 13.29 -7.11 -0.32
C ASN A 31 14.16 -5.91 -0.67
N SER A 32 13.59 -4.70 -0.62
CA SER A 32 14.32 -3.48 -0.95
C SER A 32 15.34 -3.07 0.13
N GLY A 33 15.21 -3.61 1.32
CA GLY A 33 16.09 -3.27 2.43
C GLY A 33 15.41 -2.49 3.55
N ALA A 34 14.18 -2.06 3.36
CA ALA A 34 13.42 -1.40 4.40
C ALA A 34 12.75 -2.45 5.29
N ARG A 35 12.61 -2.15 6.57
CA ARG A 35 11.91 -3.04 7.48
C ARG A 35 10.52 -2.55 7.79
N ASN A 36 10.33 -1.25 7.91
CA ASN A 36 8.99 -0.71 8.11
C ASN A 36 8.82 0.58 7.33
N LEU A 37 7.57 0.99 7.22
CA LEU A 37 7.18 2.19 6.49
C LEU A 37 6.25 3.01 7.37
N TYR A 38 6.49 4.31 7.42
CA TYR A 38 5.67 5.25 8.16
C TYR A 38 4.85 6.06 7.15
N VAL A 39 3.54 6.02 7.27
CA VAL A 39 2.65 6.67 6.31
C VAL A 39 2.61 8.17 6.57
N ILE A 40 2.91 8.97 5.56
CA ILE A 40 2.87 10.42 5.65
C ILE A 40 1.59 10.97 5.02
N SER A 41 1.23 10.48 3.85
CA SER A 41 0.04 10.93 3.17
C SER A 41 -0.51 9.82 2.28
N VAL A 42 -1.75 9.95 1.87
CA VAL A 42 -2.41 8.97 1.03
C VAL A 42 -2.76 9.64 -0.29
N LYS A 43 -2.40 9.01 -1.39
CA LYS A 43 -2.70 9.55 -2.72
C LYS A 43 -4.20 9.51 -2.99
N GLY A 44 -4.70 10.58 -3.55
CA GLY A 44 -6.09 10.64 -3.98
C GLY A 44 -7.10 11.00 -2.92
N ILE A 45 -6.66 11.33 -1.71
CA ILE A 45 -7.58 11.69 -0.63
C ILE A 45 -7.71 13.20 -0.56
N GLY A 46 -8.93 13.69 -0.64
CA GLY A 46 -9.21 15.10 -0.44
C GLY A 46 -9.27 15.45 1.04
N ALA A 47 -9.05 16.73 1.33
CA ALA A 47 -9.04 17.18 2.71
C ALA A 47 -10.44 17.27 3.28
N ARG A 48 -10.55 16.99 4.57
CA ARG A 48 -11.76 17.22 5.32
C ARG A 48 -11.39 17.60 6.74
N LEU A 49 -12.12 18.54 7.30
CA LEU A 49 -11.79 19.07 8.61
C LEU A 49 -11.71 17.97 9.66
N ASN A 50 -10.62 17.96 10.38
CA ASN A 50 -10.34 17.03 11.50
C ASN A 50 -10.28 15.56 11.11
N ARG A 51 -10.30 15.23 9.82
CA ARG A 51 -10.20 13.84 9.40
C ARG A 51 -8.80 13.55 8.87
N LEU A 52 -8.15 12.55 9.44
CA LEU A 52 -6.87 12.09 8.93
C LEU A 52 -7.09 11.28 7.66
N PRO A 53 -6.29 11.51 6.62
CA PRO A 53 -6.33 10.61 5.47
C PRO A 53 -5.97 9.20 5.89
N ALA A 54 -6.63 8.22 5.32
CA ALA A 54 -6.38 6.83 5.66
C ALA A 54 -6.28 6.00 4.40
N ALA A 55 -5.52 4.91 4.48
CA ALA A 55 -5.29 4.01 3.36
C ALA A 55 -5.76 2.61 3.70
N GLY A 56 -6.15 1.87 2.68
CA GLY A 56 -6.43 0.45 2.79
C GLY A 56 -5.60 -0.32 1.79
N ALA A 57 -5.77 -1.63 1.76
CA ALA A 57 -5.02 -2.47 0.84
C ALA A 57 -5.27 -2.02 -0.60
N GLY A 58 -4.21 -1.86 -1.36
CA GLY A 58 -4.27 -1.41 -2.74
C GLY A 58 -4.07 0.09 -2.92
N ASP A 59 -4.08 0.88 -1.85
CA ASP A 59 -3.87 2.32 -1.97
C ASP A 59 -2.39 2.65 -2.04
N MET A 60 -2.06 3.69 -2.81
CA MET A 60 -0.71 4.23 -2.85
C MET A 60 -0.59 5.33 -1.80
N VAL A 61 0.47 5.27 -1.03
CA VAL A 61 0.75 6.26 0.02
C VAL A 61 2.15 6.80 -0.19
N MET A 62 2.42 7.97 0.39
CA MET A 62 3.79 8.44 0.55
C MET A 62 4.26 8.02 1.93
N ALA A 63 5.43 7.44 1.99
CA ALA A 63 5.93 6.87 3.24
C ALA A 63 7.42 7.13 3.41
N THR A 64 7.87 7.06 4.65
CA THR A 64 9.30 7.08 4.97
C THR A 64 9.67 5.79 5.65
N VAL A 65 10.94 5.41 5.53
CA VAL A 65 11.47 4.22 6.18
C VAL A 65 12.01 4.63 7.54
N LYS A 66 11.50 4.03 8.60
CA LYS A 66 11.98 4.30 9.95
C LYS A 66 13.06 3.32 10.39
N LYS A 67 12.98 2.07 9.92
CA LYS A 67 14.00 1.07 10.18
C LYS A 67 14.37 0.40 8.87
N GLY A 68 15.64 0.21 8.65
CA GLY A 68 16.14 -0.41 7.42
C GLY A 68 17.48 0.18 7.03
N LYS A 69 17.83 0.02 5.77
CA LYS A 69 19.13 0.51 5.29
C LYS A 69 19.21 2.02 5.41
N PRO A 70 20.38 2.55 5.83
CA PRO A 70 20.50 4.00 6.01
C PRO A 70 20.19 4.82 4.77
N GLU A 71 20.50 4.33 3.60
CA GLU A 71 20.24 5.08 2.37
C GLU A 71 18.75 5.23 2.06
N LEU A 72 17.90 4.43 2.68
CA LEU A 72 16.46 4.53 2.50
C LEU A 72 15.78 5.39 3.55
N ARG A 73 16.43 5.62 4.68
CA ARG A 73 15.76 6.16 5.86
C ARG A 73 15.42 7.63 5.81
N LYS A 74 16.05 8.41 4.97
CA LYS A 74 15.85 9.86 4.95
C LYS A 74 15.11 10.34 3.72
N LYS A 75 14.37 9.46 3.10
CA LYS A 75 13.66 9.78 1.85
C LYS A 75 12.18 9.53 2.00
N VAL A 76 11.40 10.33 1.29
CA VAL A 76 9.97 10.09 1.13
C VAL A 76 9.78 9.32 -0.16
N MET A 77 9.11 8.19 -0.08
CA MET A 77 8.95 7.31 -1.24
C MET A 77 7.50 6.86 -1.36
N PRO A 78 7.00 6.65 -2.58
CA PRO A 78 5.68 6.04 -2.73
C PRO A 78 5.71 4.58 -2.31
N ALA A 79 4.61 4.12 -1.75
CA ALA A 79 4.45 2.74 -1.36
C ALA A 79 3.00 2.33 -1.60
N VAL A 80 2.77 1.04 -1.77
CA VAL A 80 1.42 0.51 -1.93
C VAL A 80 1.16 -0.44 -0.78
N VAL A 81 0.00 -0.31 -0.15
CA VAL A 81 -0.40 -1.18 0.94
C VAL A 81 -0.84 -2.51 0.36
N VAL A 82 -0.23 -3.60 0.81
CA VAL A 82 -0.55 -4.94 0.31
C VAL A 82 -1.29 -5.78 1.34
N ARG A 83 -1.22 -5.45 2.62
CA ARG A 83 -1.94 -6.17 3.67
C ARG A 83 -2.49 -5.17 4.67
N GLN A 84 -3.66 -5.48 5.21
CA GLN A 84 -4.33 -4.61 6.17
C GLN A 84 -4.87 -5.47 7.30
N SER A 85 -4.61 -5.06 8.53
CA SER A 85 -5.08 -5.80 9.69
C SER A 85 -6.55 -5.52 9.99
N LYS A 86 -7.07 -4.36 9.62
CA LYS A 86 -8.47 -4.05 9.86
C LYS A 86 -9.36 -4.82 8.89
N PRO A 87 -10.41 -5.52 9.37
CA PRO A 87 -11.29 -6.27 8.47
C PRO A 87 -12.02 -5.36 7.50
N TRP A 88 -12.19 -5.84 6.28
CA TRP A 88 -13.02 -5.14 5.30
C TRP A 88 -13.93 -6.13 4.62
N ARG A 89 -15.07 -5.62 4.17
CA ARG A 89 -16.06 -6.43 3.49
C ARG A 89 -15.77 -6.43 2.00
N ARG A 90 -15.68 -7.61 1.42
CA ARG A 90 -15.60 -7.75 -0.03
C ARG A 90 -16.99 -7.80 -0.63
N GLN A 91 -17.05 -7.62 -1.95
CA GLN A 91 -18.31 -7.53 -2.66
C GLN A 91 -19.17 -8.78 -2.50
N ASP A 92 -18.54 -9.93 -2.34
CA ASP A 92 -19.25 -11.21 -2.15
C ASP A 92 -19.73 -11.44 -0.72
N GLY A 93 -19.55 -10.46 0.16
CA GLY A 93 -19.99 -10.57 1.56
C GLY A 93 -18.99 -11.15 2.51
N ILE A 94 -17.83 -11.56 2.04
CA ILE A 94 -16.79 -12.12 2.89
C ILE A 94 -15.99 -10.98 3.50
N TYR A 95 -15.75 -11.06 4.81
CA TYR A 95 -14.86 -10.13 5.52
C TYR A 95 -13.47 -10.74 5.57
N LEU A 96 -12.46 -9.94 5.26
CA LEU A 96 -11.09 -10.40 5.23
C LEU A 96 -10.22 -9.49 6.07
N TYR A 97 -9.20 -10.05 6.72
CA TYR A 97 -8.15 -9.29 7.36
C TYR A 97 -6.87 -10.12 7.42
N PHE A 98 -5.76 -9.45 7.53
CA PHE A 98 -4.45 -10.10 7.68
C PHE A 98 -3.96 -9.90 9.09
N GLU A 99 -2.93 -10.66 9.48
CA GLU A 99 -2.35 -10.54 10.81
C GLU A 99 -1.65 -9.21 11.03
N ASP A 100 -1.15 -8.60 9.95
CA ASP A 100 -0.36 -7.38 10.05
C ASP A 100 -0.75 -6.40 8.95
N ASN A 101 -0.22 -5.20 9.07
CA ASN A 101 -0.26 -4.22 8.00
C ASN A 101 1.08 -4.24 7.28
N ALA A 102 1.08 -4.26 5.98
CA ALA A 102 2.31 -4.30 5.21
C ALA A 102 2.17 -3.56 3.90
N GLY A 103 3.28 -3.05 3.42
CA GLY A 103 3.34 -2.36 2.15
C GLY A 103 4.64 -2.66 1.43
N VAL A 104 4.71 -2.25 0.18
CA VAL A 104 5.91 -2.40 -0.63
C VAL A 104 6.27 -1.04 -1.23
N ILE A 105 7.56 -0.80 -1.40
CA ILE A 105 8.04 0.45 -1.97
C ILE A 105 7.94 0.37 -3.48
N VAL A 106 7.38 1.42 -4.08
CA VAL A 106 7.21 1.49 -5.52
C VAL A 106 7.72 2.85 -6.01
N ASN A 107 7.80 3.01 -7.33
CA ASN A 107 8.01 4.32 -7.91
C ASN A 107 6.65 4.94 -8.28
N PRO A 108 6.60 6.20 -8.72
CA PRO A 108 5.30 6.81 -9.05
C PRO A 108 4.52 6.09 -10.15
N LYS A 109 5.19 5.28 -10.95
CA LYS A 109 4.52 4.51 -12.00
C LYS A 109 3.94 3.20 -11.50
N GLY A 110 4.18 2.85 -10.24
CA GLY A 110 3.68 1.61 -9.67
C GLY A 110 4.61 0.43 -9.80
N GLU A 111 5.83 0.64 -10.27
CA GLU A 111 6.82 -0.42 -10.37
C GLU A 111 7.53 -0.60 -9.04
N MET A 112 7.74 -1.85 -8.65
CA MET A 112 8.37 -2.14 -7.37
C MET A 112 9.86 -1.83 -7.37
N LYS A 113 10.34 -1.32 -6.25
CA LYS A 113 11.77 -1.16 -6.03
C LYS A 113 12.43 -2.52 -5.79
N GLY A 114 11.77 -3.39 -5.04
CA GLY A 114 12.28 -4.72 -4.79
C GLY A 114 11.85 -5.69 -5.88
N SER A 115 12.29 -6.94 -5.74
CA SER A 115 12.01 -7.98 -6.72
C SER A 115 11.11 -9.09 -6.20
N ALA A 116 10.81 -9.09 -4.90
CA ALA A 116 10.01 -10.15 -4.31
C ALA A 116 9.20 -9.60 -3.15
N ILE A 117 8.06 -10.24 -2.87
CA ILE A 117 7.19 -9.85 -1.75
C ILE A 117 7.09 -11.03 -0.81
N THR A 118 7.31 -10.76 0.48
CA THR A 118 7.20 -11.77 1.52
C THR A 118 5.77 -11.81 2.05
N GLY A 119 5.20 -13.00 2.09
CA GLY A 119 3.86 -13.20 2.62
C GLY A 119 2.77 -12.92 1.60
N PRO A 120 1.51 -13.03 2.02
CA PRO A 120 0.39 -12.85 1.09
C PRO A 120 0.17 -11.39 0.72
N VAL A 121 -0.48 -11.20 -0.43
CA VAL A 121 -0.85 -9.89 -0.94
C VAL A 121 -2.36 -9.89 -1.13
N ALA A 122 -3.02 -8.80 -0.73
CA ALA A 122 -4.45 -8.68 -0.93
C ALA A 122 -4.77 -8.59 -2.41
N LYS A 123 -5.87 -9.21 -2.79
CA LYS A 123 -6.33 -9.17 -4.16
C LYS A 123 -6.54 -7.74 -4.66
N GLU A 124 -7.00 -6.86 -3.78
CA GLU A 124 -7.21 -5.46 -4.13
C GLU A 124 -5.94 -4.76 -4.58
N ALA A 125 -4.80 -5.12 -3.99
CA ALA A 125 -3.53 -4.57 -4.42
C ALA A 125 -3.07 -5.20 -5.72
N ALA A 126 -3.20 -6.50 -5.85
CA ALA A 126 -2.73 -7.21 -7.03
C ALA A 126 -3.50 -6.80 -8.29
N GLU A 127 -4.79 -6.54 -8.17
CA GLU A 127 -5.59 -6.16 -9.31
C GLU A 127 -5.25 -4.78 -9.85
N LEU A 128 -4.89 -3.86 -8.97
CA LEU A 128 -4.59 -2.49 -9.38
C LEU A 128 -3.16 -2.30 -9.84
N TRP A 129 -2.25 -3.12 -9.33
CA TRP A 129 -0.81 -2.93 -9.54
C TRP A 129 -0.20 -4.18 -10.16
N PRO A 130 -0.10 -4.23 -11.50
CA PRO A 130 0.37 -5.44 -12.17
C PRO A 130 1.76 -5.90 -11.75
N ARG A 131 2.65 -4.95 -11.45
CA ARG A 131 4.00 -5.33 -11.03
C ARG A 131 4.00 -5.98 -9.66
N ILE A 132 3.09 -5.55 -8.78
CA ILE A 132 2.93 -6.19 -7.48
C ILE A 132 2.37 -7.60 -7.68
N ALA A 133 1.40 -7.76 -8.58
CA ALA A 133 0.83 -9.07 -8.85
C ALA A 133 1.88 -10.04 -9.36
N SER A 134 2.76 -9.58 -10.25
CA SER A 134 3.77 -10.48 -10.83
C SER A 134 4.83 -10.89 -9.82
N ASN A 135 5.06 -10.10 -8.79
CA ASN A 135 6.05 -10.42 -7.76
C ASN A 135 5.45 -11.05 -6.52
N ALA A 136 4.13 -11.19 -6.46
CA ALA A 136 3.47 -11.78 -5.30
C ALA A 136 3.52 -13.29 -5.39
N GLY A 137 3.88 -13.92 -4.29
CA GLY A 137 3.87 -15.39 -4.22
C GLY A 137 2.48 -15.95 -3.97
N VAL A 138 1.69 -15.26 -3.15
CA VAL A 138 0.34 -15.67 -2.80
C VAL A 138 -0.55 -14.44 -2.86
N VAL A 139 -1.67 -14.56 -3.55
CA VAL A 139 -2.68 -13.50 -3.61
C VAL A 139 -3.95 -14.03 -2.96
N MET A 140 -4.47 -13.29 -2.00
CA MET A 140 -5.67 -13.71 -1.26
C MET A 140 -6.86 -12.75 -1.49
#